data_3e73c19eb5787de3ade331369b79c330
#
_entry.id   3e73c19eb5787de3ade331369b79c330
#
_cell.length_a   1.000
_cell.length_b   1.000
_cell.length_c   1.000
_cell.angle_alpha   90.00
_cell.angle_beta   90.00
_cell.angle_gamma   90.00
#
_symmetry.space_group_name_H-M   'P 1'
#
loop_
_entity.id
_entity.type
_entity.pdbx_description
1 polymer ?
#
loop_
_entity_poly.entity_id
_entity_poly.type
_entity_poly.pdbx_seq_one_letter_code
_entity_poly.pdbx_strand_id
1 'polypeptide(L)'
;MKKVMILEDEVSIRSFVVINLKRAGYEVVEAGTGEEALELLKANPDVGVAILDIMLPGIDGFEVCRSIRATDKKIGIIMLTARSQEMDKITGLMTGADDYMTKPFSPAE
;
A
#
# COMPACT_ATOMS: atom_id res chain seq x y z
N MET A 1 14.23 -10.33 9.10
CA MET A 1 13.22 -9.29 9.35
C MET A 1 12.41 -9.06 8.08
N LYS A 2 11.10 -8.98 8.19
CA LYS A 2 10.25 -8.74 7.00
C LYS A 2 10.27 -7.28 6.61
N LYS A 3 10.27 -7.06 5.32
CA LYS A 3 10.25 -5.71 4.76
C LYS A 3 8.88 -5.43 4.17
N VAL A 4 8.33 -4.27 4.51
CA VAL A 4 7.01 -3.80 4.08
C VAL A 4 7.18 -2.49 3.32
N MET A 5 6.52 -2.36 2.17
CA MET A 5 6.43 -1.07 1.49
C MET A 5 5.09 -0.44 1.78
N ILE A 6 5.09 0.86 2.06
CA ILE A 6 3.87 1.66 2.22
C ILE A 6 3.82 2.72 1.15
N LEU A 7 2.71 2.77 0.42
CA LEU A 7 2.42 3.81 -0.57
C LEU A 7 1.27 4.66 -0.08
N GLU A 8 1.56 5.87 0.33
CA GLU A 8 0.57 6.81 0.85
C GLU A 8 1.09 8.22 0.59
N ASP A 9 0.28 9.06 -0.07
CA ASP A 9 0.70 10.42 -0.40
C ASP A 9 0.56 11.40 0.78
N GLU A 10 -0.32 11.10 1.72
CA GLU A 10 -0.49 11.93 2.91
C GLU A 10 0.58 11.62 3.95
N VAL A 11 1.47 12.60 4.18
CA VAL A 11 2.65 12.40 5.03
C VAL A 11 2.28 12.00 6.45
N SER A 12 1.25 12.60 7.04
CA SER A 12 0.86 12.29 8.41
C SER A 12 0.36 10.86 8.57
N ILE A 13 -0.42 10.38 7.62
CA ILE A 13 -0.94 9.02 7.65
C ILE A 13 0.21 8.03 7.41
N ARG A 14 1.05 8.32 6.42
CA ARG A 14 2.20 7.47 6.12
C ARG A 14 3.13 7.35 7.33
N SER A 15 3.44 8.47 7.98
CA SER A 15 4.32 8.47 9.15
C SER A 15 3.75 7.64 10.29
N PHE A 16 2.45 7.74 10.53
CA PHE A 16 1.81 6.94 11.57
C PHE A 16 1.94 5.45 11.29
N VAL A 17 1.64 5.05 10.08
CA VAL A 17 1.73 3.64 9.68
C VAL A 17 3.17 3.15 9.79
N VAL A 18 4.13 3.95 9.33
CA VAL A 18 5.55 3.61 9.39
C VAL A 18 5.99 3.39 10.84
N ILE A 19 5.63 4.30 11.74
CA ILE A 19 5.99 4.19 13.15
C ILE A 19 5.47 2.89 13.74
N ASN A 20 4.21 2.56 13.45
CA ASN A 20 3.62 1.35 13.99
C ASN A 20 4.24 0.08 13.42
N LEU A 21 4.56 0.08 12.13
CA LEU A 21 5.22 -1.06 11.51
C LEU A 21 6.62 -1.27 12.08
N LYS A 22 7.37 -0.20 12.26
CA LYS A 22 8.71 -0.29 12.85
C LYS A 22 8.67 -0.79 14.29
N ARG A 23 7.68 -0.36 15.06
CA ARG A 23 7.49 -0.86 16.42
C ARG A 23 7.20 -2.36 16.44
N ALA A 24 6.52 -2.84 15.42
CA ALA A 24 6.21 -4.26 15.31
C ALA A 24 7.40 -5.09 14.79
N GLY A 25 8.52 -4.46 14.47
CA GLY A 25 9.73 -5.16 14.06
C GLY A 25 9.93 -5.27 12.56
N TYR A 26 9.16 -4.54 11.75
CA TYR A 26 9.32 -4.58 10.29
C TYR A 26 10.29 -3.51 9.81
N GLU A 27 11.01 -3.81 8.73
CA GLU A 27 11.67 -2.77 7.95
C GLU A 27 10.63 -2.16 7.02
N VAL A 28 10.70 -0.85 6.82
CA VAL A 28 9.70 -0.13 6.03
C VAL A 28 10.35 0.67 4.92
N VAL A 29 9.80 0.55 3.72
CA VAL A 29 10.15 1.36 2.56
C VAL A 29 8.95 2.25 2.26
N GLU A 30 9.19 3.55 2.09
CA GLU A 30 8.11 4.53 1.93
C GLU A 30 8.04 5.09 0.54
N ALA A 31 6.85 5.20 0.00
CA ALA A 31 6.60 5.84 -1.29
C ALA A 31 5.44 6.83 -1.15
N GLY A 32 5.57 7.97 -1.80
CA GLY A 32 4.53 8.99 -1.84
C GLY A 32 3.75 9.01 -3.15
N THR A 33 4.22 8.31 -4.17
CA THR A 33 3.54 8.19 -5.46
C THR A 33 3.60 6.76 -5.96
N GLY A 34 2.67 6.41 -6.87
CA GLY A 34 2.66 5.07 -7.45
C GLY A 34 3.92 4.77 -8.25
N GLU A 35 4.42 5.75 -8.97
CA GLU A 35 5.65 5.61 -9.73
C GLU A 35 6.84 5.31 -8.84
N GLU A 36 6.96 6.04 -7.75
CA GLU A 36 8.00 5.81 -6.76
C GLU A 36 7.89 4.43 -6.14
N ALA A 37 6.67 3.99 -5.86
CA ALA A 37 6.43 2.66 -5.30
C ALA A 37 6.95 1.55 -6.20
N LEU A 38 6.70 1.66 -7.51
CA LEU A 38 7.16 0.66 -8.47
C LEU A 38 8.68 0.64 -8.56
N GLU A 39 9.32 1.82 -8.54
CA GLU A 39 10.78 1.91 -8.53
C GLU A 39 11.37 1.28 -7.28
N LEU A 40 10.78 1.56 -6.12
CA LEU A 40 11.26 1.02 -4.86
C LEU A 40 11.12 -0.49 -4.78
N LEU A 41 10.07 -1.05 -5.36
CA LEU A 41 9.91 -2.50 -5.40
C LEU A 41 10.98 -3.16 -6.26
N LYS A 42 11.38 -2.52 -7.35
CA LYS A 42 12.49 -3.04 -8.16
C LYS A 42 13.80 -3.01 -7.38
N ALA A 43 14.03 -1.96 -6.61
CA ALA A 43 15.25 -1.81 -5.82
C ALA A 43 15.24 -2.68 -4.55
N ASN A 44 14.08 -3.13 -4.11
CA ASN A 44 13.91 -3.90 -2.90
C ASN A 44 13.12 -5.19 -3.17
N PRO A 45 13.73 -6.16 -3.87
CA PRO A 45 13.00 -7.38 -4.21
C PRO A 45 12.63 -8.26 -3.02
N ASP A 46 13.16 -7.94 -1.85
CA ASP A 46 12.87 -8.63 -0.60
C ASP A 46 11.63 -8.10 0.12
N VAL A 47 10.95 -7.11 -0.44
CA VAL A 47 9.67 -6.64 0.12
C VAL A 47 8.65 -7.78 0.05
N GLY A 48 8.09 -8.14 1.20
CA GLY A 48 7.13 -9.23 1.29
C GLY A 48 5.68 -8.79 1.28
N VAL A 49 5.40 -7.55 1.67
CA VAL A 49 4.05 -7.00 1.71
C VAL A 49 4.08 -5.56 1.22
N ALA A 50 3.12 -5.20 0.38
CA ALA A 50 2.93 -3.83 -0.08
C ALA A 50 1.57 -3.34 0.42
N ILE A 51 1.57 -2.21 1.11
CA ILE A 51 0.37 -1.53 1.56
C ILE A 51 0.16 -0.33 0.65
N LEU A 52 -0.95 -0.33 -0.10
CA LEU A 52 -1.17 0.64 -1.16
C LEU A 52 -2.42 1.48 -0.89
N ASP A 53 -2.25 2.79 -0.86
CA ASP A 53 -3.39 3.71 -0.86
C ASP A 53 -4.05 3.67 -2.24
N ILE A 54 -5.37 3.68 -2.27
CA ILE A 54 -6.14 3.61 -3.51
C ILE A 54 -6.21 4.96 -4.20
N MET A 55 -6.50 6.00 -3.44
CA MET A 55 -6.73 7.34 -3.99
C MET A 55 -5.45 8.13 -4.05
N LEU A 56 -4.81 8.11 -5.20
CA LEU A 56 -3.54 8.80 -5.43
C LEU A 56 -3.60 9.63 -6.70
N PRO A 57 -2.89 10.76 -6.75
CA PRO A 57 -2.71 11.46 -8.02
C PRO A 57 -1.78 10.64 -8.94
N GLY A 58 -1.96 10.77 -10.24
CA GLY A 58 -1.20 10.00 -11.21
C GLY A 58 -1.71 8.56 -11.27
N ILE A 59 -0.82 7.59 -11.24
CA ILE A 59 -1.26 6.21 -11.21
C ILE A 59 -1.77 5.89 -9.81
N ASP A 60 -2.97 5.32 -9.75
CA ASP A 60 -3.60 5.02 -8.47
C ASP A 60 -3.18 3.67 -7.92
N GLY A 61 -3.68 3.33 -6.72
CA GLY A 61 -3.34 2.08 -6.06
C GLY A 61 -3.75 0.84 -6.86
N PHE A 62 -4.83 0.91 -7.61
CA PHE A 62 -5.26 -0.21 -8.44
C PHE A 62 -4.25 -0.50 -9.54
N GLU A 63 -3.75 0.54 -10.20
CA GLU A 63 -2.75 0.38 -11.25
C GLU A 63 -1.44 -0.15 -10.69
N VAL A 64 -1.03 0.32 -9.53
CA VAL A 64 0.16 -0.20 -8.87
C VAL A 64 -0.02 -1.68 -8.55
N CYS A 65 -1.17 -2.07 -8.01
CA CYS A 65 -1.46 -3.46 -7.70
C CYS A 65 -1.38 -4.35 -8.95
N ARG A 66 -2.00 -3.92 -10.04
CA ARG A 66 -1.95 -4.67 -11.29
C ARG A 66 -0.52 -4.81 -11.81
N SER A 67 0.26 -3.74 -11.73
CA SER A 67 1.67 -3.76 -12.16
C SER A 67 2.48 -4.73 -11.33
N ILE A 68 2.26 -4.75 -10.02
CA ILE A 68 2.96 -5.68 -9.13
C ILE A 68 2.60 -7.12 -9.49
N ARG A 69 1.31 -7.41 -9.65
CA ARG A 69 0.86 -8.78 -9.94
C ARG A 69 1.32 -9.28 -11.30
N ALA A 70 1.58 -8.38 -12.23
CA ALA A 70 2.12 -8.76 -13.54
C ALA A 70 3.52 -9.37 -13.44
N THR A 71 4.30 -9.00 -12.43
CA THR A 71 5.68 -9.45 -12.28
C THR A 71 5.93 -10.30 -11.04
N ASP A 72 5.14 -10.14 -9.99
CA ASP A 72 5.34 -10.87 -8.73
C ASP A 72 3.99 -11.28 -8.15
N LYS A 73 3.72 -12.57 -8.16
CA LYS A 73 2.48 -13.13 -7.65
C LYS A 73 2.56 -13.55 -6.18
N LYS A 74 3.74 -13.45 -5.59
CA LYS A 74 3.97 -13.91 -4.22
C LYS A 74 3.87 -12.81 -3.17
N ILE A 75 4.09 -11.56 -3.56
CA ILE A 75 4.05 -10.45 -2.62
C ILE A 75 2.63 -10.27 -2.08
N GLY A 76 2.50 -10.06 -0.78
CA GLY A 76 1.19 -9.74 -0.20
C GLY A 76 0.82 -8.30 -0.51
N ILE A 77 -0.43 -8.06 -0.87
CA ILE A 77 -0.91 -6.72 -1.17
C ILE A 77 -2.13 -6.40 -0.32
N ILE A 78 -2.04 -5.30 0.43
CA ILE A 78 -3.14 -4.78 1.23
C ILE A 78 -3.50 -3.41 0.67
N MET A 79 -4.76 -3.23 0.30
CA MET A 79 -5.24 -1.93 -0.18
C MET A 79 -5.79 -1.12 0.99
N LEU A 80 -5.40 0.16 1.07
CA LEU A 80 -5.96 1.08 2.03
C LEU A 80 -7.03 1.92 1.37
N THR A 81 -8.18 2.03 2.01
CA THR A 81 -9.29 2.83 1.52
C THR A 81 -9.83 3.72 2.63
N ALA A 82 -10.28 4.91 2.28
CA ALA A 82 -10.81 5.86 3.24
C ALA A 82 -12.22 5.50 3.70
N ARG A 83 -12.97 4.75 2.92
CA ARG A 83 -14.40 4.51 3.19
C ARG A 83 -14.82 3.10 2.79
N SER A 84 -15.80 2.59 3.52
CA SER A 84 -16.37 1.27 3.23
C SER A 84 -17.01 1.18 1.84
N GLN A 85 -17.52 2.29 1.31
CA GLN A 85 -18.09 2.30 -0.04
C GLN A 85 -17.04 2.01 -1.10
N GLU A 86 -15.80 2.42 -0.86
CA GLU A 86 -14.70 2.10 -1.76
C GLU A 86 -14.37 0.62 -1.71
N MET A 87 -14.58 -0.02 -0.55
CA MET A 87 -14.37 -1.46 -0.40
C MET A 87 -15.30 -2.25 -1.31
N ASP A 88 -16.54 -1.81 -1.46
CA ASP A 88 -17.48 -2.47 -2.36
C ASP A 88 -17.00 -2.42 -3.81
N LYS A 89 -16.48 -1.27 -4.22
CA LYS A 89 -15.91 -1.12 -5.56
C LYS A 89 -14.68 -2.00 -5.76
N ILE A 90 -13.81 -2.05 -4.76
CA ILE A 90 -12.61 -2.85 -4.81
C ILE A 90 -12.95 -4.32 -4.99
N THR A 91 -13.90 -4.82 -4.20
CA THR A 91 -14.34 -6.21 -4.29
C THR A 91 -14.84 -6.54 -5.67
N GLY A 92 -15.56 -5.61 -6.30
CA GLY A 92 -16.08 -5.82 -7.64
C GLY A 92 -15.02 -5.76 -8.74
N LEU A 93 -13.88 -5.14 -8.48
CA LEU A 93 -12.84 -4.96 -9.50
C LEU A 93 -11.83 -6.09 -9.59
N MET A 94 -11.68 -6.87 -8.53
CA MET A 94 -10.79 -8.03 -8.54
C MET A 94 -9.37 -7.67 -8.98
N THR A 95 -8.76 -6.71 -8.29
CA THR A 95 -7.46 -6.16 -8.69
C THR A 95 -6.26 -7.02 -8.36
N GLY A 96 -6.46 -8.12 -7.65
CA GLY A 96 -5.35 -8.99 -7.25
C GLY A 96 -4.79 -8.69 -5.87
N ALA A 97 -5.42 -7.80 -5.10
CA ALA A 97 -5.05 -7.57 -3.72
C ALA A 97 -5.46 -8.76 -2.85
N ASP A 98 -4.69 -9.01 -1.79
CA ASP A 98 -4.99 -10.09 -0.85
C ASP A 98 -5.97 -9.64 0.22
N ASP A 99 -5.99 -8.37 0.55
CA ASP A 99 -6.83 -7.84 1.61
C ASP A 99 -7.07 -6.35 1.42
N TYR A 100 -8.04 -5.84 2.15
CA TYR A 100 -8.42 -4.44 2.13
C TYR A 100 -8.60 -3.96 3.56
N MET A 101 -8.15 -2.73 3.83
CA MET A 101 -8.35 -2.11 5.14
C MET A 101 -8.83 -0.70 4.94
N THR A 102 -9.77 -0.27 5.77
CA THR A 102 -10.09 1.15 5.84
C THR A 102 -8.94 1.86 6.52
N LYS A 103 -8.69 3.11 6.14
CA LYS A 103 -7.67 3.90 6.81
C LYS A 103 -8.03 3.94 8.30
N PRO A 104 -7.10 3.56 9.17
CA PRO A 104 -7.44 3.22 10.55
C PRO A 104 -7.86 4.39 11.40
N PHE A 105 -7.65 5.62 10.95
CA PHE A 105 -7.96 6.78 11.78
C PHE A 105 -7.76 8.05 11.00
N SER A 106 -8.38 9.09 11.52
CA SER A 106 -8.05 10.44 11.15
C SER A 106 -7.06 10.98 12.17
N PRO A 107 -5.91 11.51 11.75
CA PRO A 107 -4.96 12.08 12.71
C PRO A 107 -5.54 13.20 13.55
N ALA A 108 -6.62 13.81 13.12
CA ALA A 108 -7.28 14.89 13.85
C ALA A 108 -8.16 14.39 15.00
N GLU A 109 -8.42 13.12 15.09
CA GLU A 109 -9.26 12.55 16.13
C GLU A 109 -8.51 12.05 17.35
#